data_2704bb064d872f300acc40a415d2fc40
#
_entry.id   2704bb064d872f300acc40a415d2fc40
#
_cell.length_a   1.000
_cell.length_b   1.000
_cell.length_c   1.000
_cell.angle_alpha   90.00
_cell.angle_beta   90.00
_cell.angle_gamma   90.00
#
_symmetry.space_group_name_H-M   'P 1'
#
loop_
_entity.id
_entity.type
_entity.pdbx_description
1 polymer ?
#
loop_
_entity_poly.entity_id
_entity_poly.type
_entity_poly.pdbx_seq_one_letter_code
_entity_poly.pdbx_strand_id
1 'polypeptide(L)'
;VTTVQSDQEPTTARKSGTDGVKRGMAEMLKGGVIMDVVTPEQAKIAEDAGAVAVMALERVPADIRANGGVARMSDPGLIEEIINAVSIPVMAKARIGHFVEAQVLQALGVDYIDESEVLTPADEDHHIDKWAFTVPFVCGATDLGEALRRISEGAAMIRSKGEAGTGNVVEATRHMRRIRSDIRKLAALEEDELYAAAKELRAPLPLVQEVARTGKLPVVLFTAGGIATPADAAMMRQLGAEGVFVGSGIFKSGDPAKRAAAIVKATTFYDDPDVIAKVSRGLGEAMVGINVDSLPEAARYAQRGW
;
A
#
# COMPACT_ATOMS: atom_id res chain seq x y z
N VAL A 1 -2.28 56.93 26.29
CA VAL A 1 -1.56 55.76 25.69
C VAL A 1 -2.62 54.68 25.56
N THR A 2 -3.20 54.54 24.36
CA THR A 2 -4.26 53.57 24.06
C THR A 2 -3.60 52.37 23.42
N THR A 3 -3.63 51.23 24.12
CA THR A 3 -3.14 49.95 23.62
C THR A 3 -4.18 49.38 22.66
N VAL A 4 -3.84 49.30 21.38
CA VAL A 4 -4.63 48.60 20.37
C VAL A 4 -4.35 47.11 20.54
N GLN A 5 -5.30 46.34 21.08
CA GLN A 5 -5.30 44.86 20.97
C GLN A 5 -5.67 44.50 19.53
N SER A 6 -4.75 43.86 18.84
CA SER A 6 -5.04 43.21 17.57
C SER A 6 -5.74 41.91 17.84
N ASP A 7 -7.06 41.89 17.63
CA ASP A 7 -7.83 40.65 17.52
C ASP A 7 -7.37 39.89 16.26
N GLN A 8 -6.42 38.97 16.43
CA GLN A 8 -6.19 37.95 15.43
C GLN A 8 -7.29 36.90 15.60
N GLU A 9 -8.27 36.90 14.69
CA GLU A 9 -9.18 35.81 14.55
C GLU A 9 -8.38 34.50 14.37
N PRO A 10 -8.76 33.38 15.06
CA PRO A 10 -8.11 32.13 14.83
C PRO A 10 -8.35 31.72 13.38
N THR A 11 -7.29 31.69 12.60
CA THR A 11 -7.29 31.08 11.26
C THR A 11 -7.89 29.66 11.42
N THR A 12 -9.08 29.50 10.86
CA THR A 12 -9.71 28.17 10.76
C THR A 12 -8.73 27.25 10.03
N ALA A 13 -8.02 26.40 10.79
CA ALA A 13 -7.15 25.39 10.23
C ALA A 13 -7.96 24.61 9.19
N ARG A 14 -7.49 24.59 7.95
CA ARG A 14 -8.12 23.81 6.89
C ARG A 14 -8.34 22.40 7.43
N LYS A 15 -9.58 21.91 7.40
CA LYS A 15 -9.94 20.55 7.85
C LYS A 15 -9.36 19.44 6.95
N SER A 16 -8.67 19.82 5.85
CA SER A 16 -7.92 18.92 4.99
C SER A 16 -6.65 18.41 5.69
N GLY A 17 -6.38 17.13 5.63
CA GLY A 17 -5.20 16.50 6.20
C GLY A 17 -5.33 16.06 7.67
N THR A 18 -6.52 16.12 8.27
CA THR A 18 -6.79 15.47 9.57
C THR A 18 -6.74 13.94 9.42
N ASP A 19 -6.52 13.21 10.53
CA ASP A 19 -6.54 11.74 10.54
C ASP A 19 -7.84 11.18 9.94
N GLY A 20 -8.99 11.74 10.32
CA GLY A 20 -10.29 11.33 9.78
C GLY A 20 -10.41 11.53 8.26
N VAL A 21 -9.88 12.63 7.71
CA VAL A 21 -9.85 12.88 6.26
C VAL A 21 -8.90 11.91 5.56
N LYS A 22 -7.70 11.71 6.09
CA LYS A 22 -6.71 10.78 5.51
C LYS A 22 -7.23 9.35 5.47
N ARG A 23 -7.81 8.86 6.56
CA ARG A 23 -8.43 7.53 6.61
C ARG A 23 -9.63 7.42 5.68
N GLY A 24 -10.46 8.44 5.60
CA GLY A 24 -11.60 8.51 4.67
C GLY A 24 -11.18 8.44 3.22
N MET A 25 -10.07 9.10 2.84
CA MET A 25 -9.50 8.97 1.49
C MET A 25 -9.08 7.54 1.20
N ALA A 26 -8.41 6.87 2.14
CA ALA A 26 -8.01 5.47 1.99
C ALA A 26 -9.22 4.51 1.91
N GLU A 27 -10.26 4.75 2.71
CA GLU A 27 -11.53 3.99 2.68
C GLU A 27 -12.21 4.03 1.30
N MET A 28 -12.10 5.14 0.57
CA MET A 28 -12.68 5.29 -0.77
C MET A 28 -12.10 4.30 -1.79
N LEU A 29 -10.93 3.74 -1.54
CA LEU A 29 -10.24 2.81 -2.44
C LEU A 29 -10.64 1.35 -2.23
N LYS A 30 -11.44 1.03 -1.20
CA LYS A 30 -11.86 -0.33 -0.88
C LYS A 30 -12.54 -1.03 -2.07
N GLY A 31 -12.21 -2.30 -2.22
CA GLY A 31 -12.72 -3.16 -3.28
C GLY A 31 -12.00 -2.99 -4.61
N GLY A 32 -11.05 -2.06 -4.69
CA GLY A 32 -10.37 -1.70 -5.92
C GLY A 32 -8.98 -2.29 -6.09
N VAL A 33 -8.41 -1.98 -7.26
CA VAL A 33 -7.05 -2.31 -7.66
C VAL A 33 -6.25 -1.03 -7.84
N ILE A 34 -5.09 -0.97 -7.20
CA ILE A 34 -4.09 0.09 -7.38
C ILE A 34 -2.99 -0.50 -8.26
N MET A 35 -2.68 0.15 -9.37
CA MET A 35 -1.74 -0.36 -10.37
C MET A 35 -0.48 0.47 -10.45
N ASP A 36 0.68 -0.19 -10.41
CA ASP A 36 1.97 0.44 -10.69
C ASP A 36 2.08 0.79 -12.19
N VAL A 37 2.42 2.03 -12.49
CA VAL A 37 2.58 2.53 -13.85
C VAL A 37 3.89 3.31 -13.97
N VAL A 38 4.52 3.23 -15.14
CA VAL A 38 5.82 3.91 -15.41
C VAL A 38 5.75 4.92 -16.54
N THR A 39 4.60 5.04 -17.21
CA THR A 39 4.34 6.06 -18.23
C THR A 39 2.90 6.59 -18.15
N PRO A 40 2.62 7.79 -18.70
CA PRO A 40 1.25 8.29 -18.82
C PRO A 40 0.31 7.36 -19.59
N GLU A 41 0.82 6.65 -20.62
CA GLU A 41 0.03 5.69 -21.41
C GLU A 41 -0.38 4.49 -20.56
N GLN A 42 0.53 3.96 -19.73
CA GLN A 42 0.20 2.89 -18.78
C GLN A 42 -0.82 3.35 -17.74
N ALA A 43 -0.72 4.59 -17.27
CA ALA A 43 -1.70 5.17 -16.36
C ALA A 43 -3.12 5.21 -16.97
N LYS A 44 -3.24 5.57 -18.25
CA LYS A 44 -4.52 5.53 -18.98
C LYS A 44 -5.04 4.12 -19.15
N ILE A 45 -4.18 3.15 -19.47
CA ILE A 45 -4.57 1.73 -19.55
C ILE A 45 -5.12 1.27 -18.19
N ALA A 46 -4.49 1.65 -17.10
CA ALA A 46 -4.95 1.31 -15.75
C ALA A 46 -6.31 1.96 -15.43
N GLU A 47 -6.49 3.24 -15.74
CA GLU A 47 -7.76 3.95 -15.56
C GLU A 47 -8.88 3.34 -16.39
N ASP A 48 -8.64 3.06 -17.66
CA ASP A 48 -9.60 2.44 -18.58
C ASP A 48 -9.99 1.01 -18.14
N ALA A 49 -9.07 0.30 -17.49
CA ALA A 49 -9.33 -1.01 -16.91
C ALA A 49 -10.18 -0.96 -15.64
N GLY A 50 -10.37 0.23 -15.04
CA GLY A 50 -11.12 0.42 -13.81
C GLY A 50 -10.28 0.42 -12.52
N ALA A 51 -8.99 0.72 -12.61
CA ALA A 51 -8.16 0.96 -11.42
C ALA A 51 -8.75 2.09 -10.58
N VAL A 52 -8.66 1.97 -9.25
CA VAL A 52 -9.13 3.02 -8.32
C VAL A 52 -8.07 4.07 -8.05
N ALA A 53 -6.81 3.75 -8.33
CA ALA A 53 -5.67 4.63 -8.24
C ALA A 53 -4.51 4.03 -9.04
N VAL A 54 -3.51 4.85 -9.35
CA VAL A 54 -2.23 4.40 -9.90
C VAL A 54 -1.09 4.77 -8.97
N MET A 55 -0.02 3.97 -8.99
CA MET A 55 1.25 4.24 -8.34
C MET A 55 2.26 4.66 -9.41
N ALA A 56 2.68 5.91 -9.38
CA ALA A 56 3.66 6.45 -10.32
C ALA A 56 5.09 6.01 -9.96
N LEU A 57 5.74 5.30 -10.85
CA LEU A 57 7.09 4.75 -10.69
C LEU A 57 7.92 5.00 -11.96
N GLU A 58 9.24 5.11 -11.81
CA GLU A 58 10.18 5.04 -12.96
C GLU A 58 10.39 3.60 -13.41
N ARG A 59 10.36 2.67 -12.46
CA ARG A 59 10.60 1.24 -12.68
C ARG A 59 9.65 0.43 -11.80
N VAL A 60 9.02 -0.57 -12.38
CA VAL A 60 8.26 -1.54 -11.58
C VAL A 60 9.19 -2.37 -10.68
N PRO A 61 8.68 -2.96 -9.59
CA PRO A 61 9.53 -3.69 -8.62
C PRO A 61 10.42 -4.78 -9.24
N ALA A 62 9.96 -5.47 -10.27
CA ALA A 62 10.78 -6.47 -10.99
C ALA A 62 12.02 -5.85 -11.63
N ASP A 63 11.89 -4.67 -12.22
CA ASP A 63 13.02 -3.96 -12.85
C ASP A 63 13.96 -3.37 -11.79
N ILE A 64 13.44 -2.92 -10.64
CA ILE A 64 14.27 -2.48 -9.51
C ILE A 64 15.16 -3.65 -9.03
N ARG A 65 14.59 -4.86 -8.92
CA ARG A 65 15.38 -6.06 -8.57
C ARG A 65 16.46 -6.37 -9.62
N ALA A 66 16.07 -6.36 -10.88
CA ALA A 66 16.99 -6.72 -11.98
C ALA A 66 18.16 -5.75 -12.10
N ASN A 67 17.92 -4.46 -11.90
CA ASN A 67 18.93 -3.42 -12.04
C ASN A 67 19.84 -3.28 -10.80
N GLY A 68 19.36 -3.67 -9.62
CA GLY A 68 20.07 -3.50 -8.35
C GLY A 68 20.37 -2.04 -8.00
N GLY A 69 21.32 -1.82 -7.10
CA GLY A 69 21.73 -0.49 -6.68
C GLY A 69 20.76 0.19 -5.71
N VAL A 70 20.86 1.51 -5.61
CA VAL A 70 20.02 2.32 -4.72
C VAL A 70 18.78 2.81 -5.49
N ALA A 71 17.60 2.30 -5.12
CA ALA A 71 16.33 2.76 -5.66
C ALA A 71 15.79 3.94 -4.84
N ARG A 72 15.46 5.04 -5.52
CA ARG A 72 15.04 6.32 -4.94
C ARG A 72 13.65 6.71 -5.41
N MET A 73 13.13 7.80 -4.87
CA MET A 73 11.93 8.47 -5.38
C MET A 73 12.04 8.71 -6.90
N SER A 74 10.93 8.53 -7.62
CA SER A 74 10.85 8.77 -9.06
C SER A 74 11.02 10.25 -9.40
N ASP A 75 11.41 10.51 -10.65
CA ASP A 75 11.55 11.88 -11.16
C ASP A 75 10.24 12.67 -11.01
N PRO A 76 10.27 13.90 -10.45
CA PRO A 76 9.10 14.75 -10.30
C PRO A 76 8.35 15.02 -11.60
N GLY A 77 9.07 15.23 -12.71
CA GLY A 77 8.45 15.50 -14.01
C GLY A 77 7.60 14.32 -14.50
N LEU A 78 8.10 13.10 -14.34
CA LEU A 78 7.32 11.89 -14.66
C LEU A 78 6.07 11.77 -13.81
N ILE A 79 6.18 12.07 -12.50
CA ILE A 79 5.02 12.03 -11.59
C ILE A 79 3.98 13.05 -12.04
N GLU A 80 4.37 14.28 -12.39
CA GLU A 80 3.48 15.32 -12.90
C GLU A 80 2.82 14.92 -14.22
N GLU A 81 3.55 14.30 -15.15
CA GLU A 81 3.00 13.79 -16.40
C GLU A 81 1.91 12.73 -16.15
N ILE A 82 2.12 11.83 -15.19
CA ILE A 82 1.14 10.81 -14.81
C ILE A 82 -0.08 11.47 -14.13
N ILE A 83 0.13 12.41 -13.21
CA ILE A 83 -0.98 13.17 -12.58
C ILE A 83 -1.85 13.85 -13.64
N ASN A 84 -1.24 14.45 -14.65
CA ASN A 84 -1.97 15.15 -15.72
C ASN A 84 -2.66 14.20 -16.71
N ALA A 85 -2.28 12.92 -16.75
CA ALA A 85 -2.81 11.95 -17.71
C ALA A 85 -4.11 11.30 -17.27
N VAL A 86 -4.41 11.22 -15.97
CA VAL A 86 -5.54 10.47 -15.42
C VAL A 86 -6.41 11.33 -14.50
N SER A 87 -7.65 10.90 -14.30
CA SER A 87 -8.58 11.52 -13.35
C SER A 87 -8.67 10.79 -12.01
N ILE A 88 -8.17 9.57 -11.94
CA ILE A 88 -8.10 8.78 -10.71
C ILE A 88 -6.92 9.23 -9.85
N PRO A 89 -6.95 8.97 -8.53
CA PRO A 89 -5.85 9.33 -7.62
C PRO A 89 -4.50 8.76 -8.05
N VAL A 90 -3.44 9.54 -7.82
CA VAL A 90 -2.05 9.17 -8.10
C VAL A 90 -1.29 9.06 -6.78
N MET A 91 -0.64 7.92 -6.58
CA MET A 91 0.29 7.67 -5.49
C MET A 91 1.73 7.73 -5.99
N ALA A 92 2.66 8.01 -5.10
CA ALA A 92 4.10 7.86 -5.37
C ALA A 92 4.82 7.34 -4.12
N LYS A 93 6.03 6.78 -4.32
CA LYS A 93 6.81 6.15 -3.26
C LYS A 93 7.92 7.06 -2.74
N ALA A 94 8.02 7.13 -1.40
CA ALA A 94 9.18 7.66 -0.70
C ALA A 94 9.98 6.51 -0.08
N ARG A 95 11.29 6.68 0.06
CA ARG A 95 12.13 5.75 0.81
C ARG A 95 11.77 5.77 2.29
N ILE A 96 11.89 4.63 2.96
CA ILE A 96 11.68 4.54 4.42
C ILE A 96 12.57 5.57 5.13
N GLY A 97 11.96 6.41 5.98
CA GLY A 97 12.61 7.44 6.76
C GLY A 97 12.98 8.73 5.99
N HIS A 98 12.78 8.76 4.67
CA HIS A 98 13.16 9.93 3.87
C HIS A 98 12.07 11.00 3.85
N PHE A 99 11.92 11.74 4.93
CA PHE A 99 10.87 12.74 5.07
C PHE A 99 10.94 13.87 4.04
N VAL A 100 12.12 14.19 3.48
CA VAL A 100 12.25 15.21 2.42
C VAL A 100 11.70 14.71 1.09
N GLU A 101 11.89 13.44 0.72
CA GLU A 101 11.19 12.87 -0.45
C GLU A 101 9.67 12.99 -0.27
N ALA A 102 9.14 12.71 0.91
CA ALA A 102 7.72 12.88 1.18
C ALA A 102 7.27 14.34 1.07
N GLN A 103 8.08 15.29 1.52
CA GLN A 103 7.80 16.74 1.34
C GLN A 103 7.74 17.12 -0.14
N VAL A 104 8.66 16.61 -0.96
CA VAL A 104 8.65 16.81 -2.41
C VAL A 104 7.37 16.23 -3.03
N LEU A 105 7.03 15.00 -2.71
CA LEU A 105 5.83 14.34 -3.24
C LEU A 105 4.55 15.09 -2.84
N GLN A 106 4.45 15.54 -1.60
CA GLN A 106 3.32 16.37 -1.17
C GLN A 106 3.25 17.69 -1.94
N ALA A 107 4.39 18.33 -2.21
CA ALA A 107 4.47 19.57 -2.97
C ALA A 107 4.07 19.38 -4.45
N LEU A 108 4.32 18.22 -5.03
CA LEU A 108 3.90 17.84 -6.38
C LEU A 108 2.37 17.60 -6.49
N GLY A 109 1.69 17.45 -5.35
CA GLY A 109 0.25 17.24 -5.33
C GLY A 109 -0.18 15.79 -5.53
N VAL A 110 0.66 14.80 -5.19
CA VAL A 110 0.22 13.40 -5.14
C VAL A 110 -0.90 13.22 -4.11
N ASP A 111 -1.81 12.30 -4.37
CA ASP A 111 -2.95 12.05 -3.50
C ASP A 111 -2.62 11.16 -2.30
N TYR A 112 -1.62 10.29 -2.43
CA TYR A 112 -1.12 9.38 -1.39
C TYR A 112 0.38 9.20 -1.53
N ILE A 113 1.06 8.95 -0.40
CA ILE A 113 2.48 8.62 -0.38
C ILE A 113 2.64 7.20 0.18
N ASP A 114 3.32 6.32 -0.54
CA ASP A 114 3.71 5.00 -0.05
C ASP A 114 5.15 5.08 0.48
N GLU A 115 5.32 5.02 1.80
CA GLU A 115 6.64 4.84 2.43
C GLU A 115 7.04 3.38 2.27
N SER A 116 7.90 3.12 1.28
CA SER A 116 8.00 1.80 0.68
C SER A 116 9.35 1.11 0.90
N GLU A 117 9.26 -0.14 1.35
CA GLU A 117 10.39 -1.09 1.42
C GLU A 117 10.93 -1.50 0.04
N VAL A 118 10.18 -1.26 -1.03
CA VAL A 118 10.63 -1.53 -2.42
C VAL A 118 11.78 -0.63 -2.81
N LEU A 119 11.76 0.62 -2.36
CA LEU A 119 12.90 1.53 -2.48
C LEU A 119 13.95 1.22 -1.42
N THR A 120 15.16 1.69 -1.65
CA THR A 120 16.25 1.50 -0.68
C THR A 120 15.99 2.37 0.55
N PRO A 121 15.96 1.82 1.78
CA PRO A 121 15.76 2.63 2.98
C PRO A 121 16.78 3.76 3.11
N ALA A 122 16.34 4.92 3.57
CA ALA A 122 17.21 6.06 3.86
C ALA A 122 17.55 6.17 5.35
N ASP A 123 16.76 5.52 6.20
CA ASP A 123 16.96 5.44 7.63
C ASP A 123 16.66 4.00 8.10
N GLU A 124 17.54 3.42 8.90
CA GLU A 124 17.39 2.05 9.39
C GLU A 124 16.53 1.98 10.66
N ASP A 125 16.47 3.08 11.44
CA ASP A 125 15.81 3.14 12.73
C ASP A 125 14.47 3.87 12.71
N HIS A 126 14.31 4.85 11.81
CA HIS A 126 13.16 5.74 11.83
C HIS A 126 12.33 5.64 10.55
N HIS A 127 11.01 5.56 10.72
CA HIS A 127 10.04 5.84 9.69
C HIS A 127 9.66 7.33 9.69
N ILE A 128 9.06 7.78 8.60
CA ILE A 128 8.56 9.16 8.48
C ILE A 128 7.47 9.39 9.52
N ASP A 129 7.53 10.52 10.23
CA ASP A 129 6.41 11.02 11.04
C ASP A 129 5.31 11.55 10.11
N LYS A 130 4.29 10.72 9.91
CA LYS A 130 3.21 10.97 8.96
C LYS A 130 2.18 11.98 9.46
N TRP A 131 2.19 12.25 10.77
CA TRP A 131 1.38 13.30 11.37
C TRP A 131 1.77 14.69 10.91
N ALA A 132 3.02 14.88 10.47
CA ALA A 132 3.53 16.15 9.93
C ALA A 132 3.02 16.48 8.52
N PHE A 133 2.27 15.57 7.86
CA PHE A 133 1.81 15.70 6.48
C PHE A 133 0.28 15.78 6.39
N THR A 134 -0.21 16.45 5.34
CA THR A 134 -1.64 16.50 5.02
C THR A 134 -2.09 15.38 4.08
N VAL A 135 -1.15 14.77 3.37
CA VAL A 135 -1.37 13.63 2.46
C VAL A 135 -1.44 12.33 3.26
N PRO A 136 -2.37 11.42 2.95
CA PRO A 136 -2.40 10.09 3.56
C PRO A 136 -1.23 9.23 3.12
N PHE A 137 -0.71 8.43 4.08
CA PHE A 137 0.38 7.50 3.84
C PHE A 137 -0.10 6.05 3.79
N VAL A 138 0.52 5.29 2.91
CA VAL A 138 0.44 3.84 2.81
C VAL A 138 1.75 3.23 3.32
N CYS A 139 1.67 2.18 4.13
CA CYS A 139 2.83 1.43 4.59
C CYS A 139 2.62 -0.07 4.45
N GLY A 140 3.71 -0.79 4.20
CA GLY A 140 3.74 -2.25 4.23
C GLY A 140 3.88 -2.82 5.63
N ALA A 141 3.31 -4.01 5.85
CA ALA A 141 3.51 -4.78 7.07
C ALA A 141 3.55 -6.29 6.78
N THR A 142 4.30 -7.01 7.60
CA THR A 142 4.40 -8.48 7.56
C THR A 142 3.57 -9.15 8.64
N ASP A 143 3.24 -8.41 9.70
CA ASP A 143 2.44 -8.87 10.85
C ASP A 143 1.66 -7.72 11.50
N LEU A 144 0.84 -8.06 12.49
CA LEU A 144 0.00 -7.09 13.19
C LEU A 144 0.82 -6.05 13.97
N GLY A 145 1.91 -6.46 14.61
CA GLY A 145 2.75 -5.55 15.39
C GLY A 145 3.35 -4.45 14.51
N GLU A 146 3.90 -4.83 13.36
CA GLU A 146 4.40 -3.89 12.36
C GLU A 146 3.29 -2.96 11.84
N ALA A 147 2.12 -3.51 11.50
CA ALA A 147 0.98 -2.71 11.07
C ALA A 147 0.60 -1.65 12.11
N LEU A 148 0.51 -2.02 13.37
CA LEU A 148 0.13 -1.10 14.45
C LEU A 148 1.21 -0.03 14.71
N ARG A 149 2.49 -0.37 14.56
CA ARG A 149 3.56 0.65 14.61
C ARG A 149 3.42 1.68 13.50
N ARG A 150 3.18 1.26 12.26
CA ARG A 150 2.96 2.19 11.13
C ARG A 150 1.71 3.06 11.32
N ILE A 151 0.64 2.48 11.86
CA ILE A 151 -0.58 3.24 12.20
C ILE A 151 -0.29 4.27 13.29
N SER A 152 0.49 3.93 14.30
CA SER A 152 0.87 4.87 15.37
C SER A 152 1.67 6.07 14.85
N GLU A 153 2.41 5.89 13.78
CA GLU A 153 3.16 6.93 13.08
C GLU A 153 2.28 7.75 12.10
N GLY A 154 1.01 7.41 11.95
CA GLY A 154 0.05 8.14 11.13
C GLY A 154 -0.27 7.51 9.78
N ALA A 155 0.08 6.24 9.51
CA ALA A 155 -0.34 5.55 8.30
C ALA A 155 -1.87 5.46 8.23
N ALA A 156 -2.44 5.81 7.07
CA ALA A 156 -3.87 5.78 6.79
C ALA A 156 -4.32 4.51 6.06
N MET A 157 -3.38 3.72 5.55
CA MET A 157 -3.58 2.43 4.91
C MET A 157 -2.41 1.52 5.24
N ILE A 158 -2.72 0.25 5.50
CA ILE A 158 -1.73 -0.83 5.58
C ILE A 158 -1.91 -1.75 4.39
N ARG A 159 -0.81 -2.19 3.80
CA ARG A 159 -0.78 -3.28 2.83
C ARG A 159 0.14 -4.41 3.32
N SER A 160 -0.10 -5.63 2.89
CA SER A 160 0.92 -6.66 3.06
C SER A 160 2.18 -6.25 2.28
N LYS A 161 3.36 -6.54 2.81
CA LYS A 161 4.59 -6.34 2.05
C LYS A 161 4.68 -7.33 0.89
N GLY A 162 4.35 -8.60 1.13
CA GLY A 162 4.60 -9.64 0.17
C GLY A 162 6.08 -9.68 -0.20
N GLU A 163 6.39 -10.09 -1.42
CA GLU A 163 7.71 -9.92 -2.00
C GLU A 163 7.55 -9.33 -3.40
N ALA A 164 7.55 -8.00 -3.46
CA ALA A 164 7.24 -7.23 -4.67
C ALA A 164 8.19 -7.57 -5.83
N GLY A 165 7.65 -7.62 -7.06
CA GLY A 165 8.42 -7.89 -8.27
C GLY A 165 8.72 -9.37 -8.53
N THR A 166 8.21 -10.28 -7.72
CA THR A 166 8.45 -11.73 -7.89
C THR A 166 7.37 -12.44 -8.70
N GLY A 167 6.16 -11.87 -8.80
CA GLY A 167 5.02 -12.59 -9.39
C GLY A 167 4.61 -13.84 -8.60
N ASN A 168 5.02 -13.97 -7.35
CA ASN A 168 4.75 -15.07 -6.44
C ASN A 168 4.05 -14.54 -5.18
N VAL A 169 2.81 -14.95 -4.97
CA VAL A 169 1.97 -14.47 -3.86
C VAL A 169 2.23 -15.14 -2.50
N VAL A 170 3.18 -16.07 -2.42
CA VAL A 170 3.39 -16.88 -1.20
C VAL A 170 3.65 -16.01 0.04
N GLU A 171 4.47 -14.97 -0.07
CA GLU A 171 4.76 -14.06 1.04
C GLU A 171 3.56 -13.17 1.39
N ALA A 172 2.87 -12.62 0.39
CA ALA A 172 1.64 -11.85 0.62
C ALA A 172 0.58 -12.70 1.33
N THR A 173 0.42 -13.96 0.93
CA THR A 173 -0.47 -14.92 1.58
C THR A 173 -0.07 -15.14 3.05
N ARG A 174 1.23 -15.34 3.31
CA ARG A 174 1.75 -15.51 4.67
C ARG A 174 1.47 -14.31 5.55
N HIS A 175 1.74 -13.09 5.05
CA HIS A 175 1.51 -11.86 5.78
C HIS A 175 0.03 -11.62 6.07
N MET A 176 -0.84 -11.78 5.08
CA MET A 176 -2.29 -11.63 5.27
C MET A 176 -2.84 -12.63 6.29
N ARG A 177 -2.44 -13.89 6.20
CA ARG A 177 -2.86 -14.91 7.18
C ARG A 177 -2.36 -14.59 8.58
N ARG A 178 -1.12 -14.12 8.72
CA ARG A 178 -0.54 -13.75 10.00
C ARG A 178 -1.28 -12.57 10.63
N ILE A 179 -1.44 -11.48 9.90
CA ILE A 179 -2.19 -10.30 10.39
C ILE A 179 -3.62 -10.69 10.83
N ARG A 180 -4.33 -11.44 9.99
CA ARG A 180 -5.70 -11.88 10.29
C ARG A 180 -5.78 -12.84 11.45
N SER A 181 -4.79 -13.73 11.61
CA SER A 181 -4.70 -14.64 12.75
C SER A 181 -4.46 -13.87 14.05
N ASP A 182 -3.53 -12.91 14.04
CA ASP A 182 -3.19 -12.13 15.22
C ASP A 182 -4.36 -11.22 15.66
N ILE A 183 -5.11 -10.65 14.72
CA ILE A 183 -6.35 -9.92 15.02
C ILE A 183 -7.35 -10.82 15.74
N ARG A 184 -7.58 -12.05 15.25
CA ARG A 184 -8.51 -13.00 15.91
C ARG A 184 -8.02 -13.43 17.28
N LYS A 185 -6.71 -13.59 17.48
CA LYS A 185 -6.14 -13.88 18.81
C LYS A 185 -6.42 -12.76 19.78
N LEU A 186 -6.16 -11.49 19.38
CA LEU A 186 -6.44 -10.33 20.24
C LEU A 186 -7.91 -10.24 20.64
N ALA A 187 -8.83 -10.49 19.71
CA ALA A 187 -10.26 -10.44 19.98
C ALA A 187 -10.76 -11.52 20.97
N ALA A 188 -9.93 -12.53 21.23
CA ALA A 188 -10.22 -13.61 22.17
C ALA A 188 -9.58 -13.45 23.55
N LEU A 189 -8.76 -12.40 23.76
CA LEU A 189 -8.06 -12.15 25.02
C LEU A 189 -8.93 -11.35 25.99
N GLU A 190 -8.74 -11.59 27.28
CA GLU A 190 -9.27 -10.73 28.33
C GLU A 190 -8.48 -9.40 28.41
N GLU A 191 -9.10 -8.38 29.02
CA GLU A 191 -8.54 -7.02 28.98
C GLU A 191 -7.15 -6.92 29.64
N ASP A 192 -6.89 -7.65 30.72
CA ASP A 192 -5.60 -7.68 31.39
C ASP A 192 -4.51 -8.40 30.59
N GLU A 193 -4.87 -9.34 29.72
CA GLU A 193 -3.95 -10.02 28.82
C GLU A 193 -3.44 -9.11 27.68
N LEU A 194 -4.19 -8.05 27.34
CA LEU A 194 -3.81 -7.12 26.27
C LEU A 194 -2.53 -6.34 26.58
N TYR A 195 -2.16 -6.16 27.85
CA TYR A 195 -0.87 -5.56 28.23
C TYR A 195 0.30 -6.43 27.79
N ALA A 196 0.21 -7.74 28.00
CA ALA A 196 1.22 -8.69 27.56
C ALA A 196 1.26 -8.78 26.03
N ALA A 197 0.11 -8.84 25.38
CA ALA A 197 0.01 -8.86 23.92
C ALA A 197 0.62 -7.60 23.27
N ALA A 198 0.39 -6.42 23.82
CA ALA A 198 0.98 -5.17 23.33
C ALA A 198 2.51 -5.19 23.43
N LYS A 199 3.05 -5.74 24.51
CA LYS A 199 4.50 -5.91 24.70
C LYS A 199 5.08 -6.89 23.67
N GLU A 200 4.43 -8.03 23.44
CA GLU A 200 4.87 -9.04 22.47
C GLU A 200 4.83 -8.49 21.03
N LEU A 201 3.75 -7.78 20.69
CA LEU A 201 3.58 -7.13 19.39
C LEU A 201 4.47 -5.90 19.22
N ARG A 202 5.08 -5.40 20.28
CA ARG A 202 5.84 -4.13 20.29
C ARG A 202 5.00 -3.00 19.70
N ALA A 203 3.75 -2.94 20.10
CA ALA A 203 2.75 -2.00 19.58
C ALA A 203 2.10 -1.18 20.69
N PRO A 204 1.62 0.04 20.42
CA PRO A 204 0.94 0.86 21.40
C PRO A 204 -0.33 0.17 21.95
N LEU A 205 -0.44 0.11 23.27
CA LEU A 205 -1.59 -0.52 23.95
C LEU A 205 -2.96 0.00 23.47
N PRO A 206 -3.19 1.31 23.29
CA PRO A 206 -4.49 1.79 22.80
C PRO A 206 -4.90 1.20 21.45
N LEU A 207 -3.95 1.00 20.52
CA LEU A 207 -4.23 0.37 19.22
C LEU A 207 -4.51 -1.13 19.36
N VAL A 208 -3.80 -1.81 20.24
CA VAL A 208 -4.05 -3.24 20.55
C VAL A 208 -5.46 -3.42 21.13
N GLN A 209 -5.86 -2.55 22.08
CA GLN A 209 -7.21 -2.55 22.66
C GLN A 209 -8.28 -2.25 21.59
N GLU A 210 -8.03 -1.30 20.70
CA GLU A 210 -8.96 -1.00 19.60
C GLU A 210 -9.15 -2.20 18.68
N VAL A 211 -8.07 -2.88 18.29
CA VAL A 211 -8.13 -4.08 17.44
C VAL A 211 -8.83 -5.22 18.16
N ALA A 212 -8.56 -5.45 19.44
CA ALA A 212 -9.25 -6.47 20.24
C ALA A 212 -10.76 -6.24 20.28
N ARG A 213 -11.17 -4.99 20.50
CA ARG A 213 -12.58 -4.60 20.59
C ARG A 213 -13.31 -4.65 19.24
N THR A 214 -12.65 -4.24 18.15
CA THR A 214 -13.29 -4.09 16.84
C THR A 214 -13.14 -5.31 15.92
N GLY A 215 -12.16 -6.17 16.19
CA GLY A 215 -11.83 -7.32 15.36
C GLY A 215 -11.22 -6.96 13.99
N LYS A 216 -10.72 -5.73 13.82
CA LYS A 216 -10.12 -5.24 12.58
C LYS A 216 -9.06 -4.17 12.85
N LEU A 217 -8.24 -3.87 11.84
CA LEU A 217 -7.33 -2.71 11.89
C LEU A 217 -8.13 -1.40 11.94
N PRO A 218 -7.58 -0.35 12.58
CA PRO A 218 -8.16 0.99 12.56
C PRO A 218 -8.19 1.65 11.17
N VAL A 219 -7.42 1.12 10.22
CA VAL A 219 -7.29 1.59 8.84
C VAL A 219 -7.54 0.44 7.87
N VAL A 220 -7.75 0.76 6.59
CA VAL A 220 -7.94 -0.25 5.55
C VAL A 220 -6.71 -1.15 5.39
N LEU A 221 -6.95 -2.43 5.13
CA LEU A 221 -5.93 -3.45 4.91
C LEU A 221 -5.98 -3.95 3.47
N PHE A 222 -5.03 -3.52 2.66
CA PHE A 222 -4.83 -4.02 1.30
C PHE A 222 -3.77 -5.14 1.28
N THR A 223 -3.63 -5.78 0.15
CA THR A 223 -2.54 -6.72 -0.13
C THR A 223 -1.66 -6.20 -1.24
N ALA A 224 -0.38 -6.53 -1.16
CA ALA A 224 0.61 -6.26 -2.20
C ALA A 224 1.64 -7.38 -2.23
N GLY A 225 2.38 -7.45 -3.34
CA GLY A 225 3.52 -8.34 -3.50
C GLY A 225 3.18 -9.67 -4.19
N GLY A 226 3.50 -9.76 -5.48
CA GLY A 226 3.48 -11.00 -6.22
C GLY A 226 2.19 -11.35 -6.94
N ILE A 227 1.20 -10.47 -7.00
CA ILE A 227 -0.04 -10.71 -7.77
C ILE A 227 0.28 -10.66 -9.26
N ALA A 228 -0.04 -11.74 -9.98
CA ALA A 228 0.20 -11.86 -11.42
C ALA A 228 -1.03 -12.33 -12.22
N THR A 229 -2.06 -12.86 -11.54
CA THR A 229 -3.25 -13.43 -12.18
C THR A 229 -4.54 -12.96 -11.52
N PRO A 230 -5.69 -13.03 -12.22
CA PRO A 230 -6.99 -12.77 -11.61
C PRO A 230 -7.28 -13.64 -10.39
N ALA A 231 -6.89 -14.92 -10.43
CA ALA A 231 -7.06 -15.84 -9.31
C ALA A 231 -6.23 -15.44 -8.07
N ASP A 232 -5.02 -14.92 -8.27
CA ASP A 232 -4.21 -14.37 -7.17
C ASP A 232 -4.95 -13.23 -6.45
N ALA A 233 -5.48 -12.27 -7.22
CA ALA A 233 -6.22 -11.14 -6.67
C ALA A 233 -7.48 -11.58 -5.91
N ALA A 234 -8.25 -12.51 -6.48
CA ALA A 234 -9.42 -13.07 -5.84
C ALA A 234 -9.08 -13.81 -4.54
N MET A 235 -8.00 -14.60 -4.55
CA MET A 235 -7.53 -15.30 -3.35
C MET A 235 -7.18 -14.33 -2.22
N MET A 236 -6.47 -13.25 -2.53
CA MET A 236 -6.13 -12.25 -1.53
C MET A 236 -7.38 -11.57 -0.95
N ARG A 237 -8.37 -11.27 -1.78
CA ARG A 237 -9.65 -10.74 -1.33
C ARG A 237 -10.38 -11.72 -0.38
N GLN A 238 -10.42 -12.99 -0.73
CA GLN A 238 -11.01 -14.05 0.12
C GLN A 238 -10.24 -14.23 1.43
N LEU A 239 -8.93 -13.97 1.44
CA LEU A 239 -8.12 -13.95 2.67
C LEU A 239 -8.37 -12.71 3.54
N GLY A 240 -9.20 -11.78 3.08
CA GLY A 240 -9.64 -10.61 3.86
C GLY A 240 -8.93 -9.30 3.51
N ALA A 241 -8.20 -9.24 2.40
CA ALA A 241 -7.73 -7.97 1.88
C ALA A 241 -8.90 -7.12 1.39
N GLU A 242 -8.89 -5.82 1.69
CA GLU A 242 -9.94 -4.88 1.31
C GLU A 242 -9.70 -4.23 -0.06
N GLY A 243 -8.63 -4.60 -0.71
CA GLY A 243 -8.22 -4.22 -2.06
C GLY A 243 -6.84 -4.78 -2.36
N VAL A 244 -6.36 -4.57 -3.59
CA VAL A 244 -5.10 -5.12 -4.04
C VAL A 244 -4.21 -4.07 -4.72
N PHE A 245 -2.91 -4.17 -4.49
CA PHE A 245 -1.88 -3.52 -5.29
C PHE A 245 -1.32 -4.52 -6.28
N VAL A 246 -1.18 -4.12 -7.53
CA VAL A 246 -0.54 -4.94 -8.56
C VAL A 246 0.60 -4.14 -9.18
N GLY A 247 1.82 -4.62 -8.99
CA GLY A 247 3.02 -4.02 -9.53
C GLY A 247 3.38 -4.59 -10.90
N SER A 248 4.45 -5.35 -10.96
CA SER A 248 4.98 -5.92 -12.21
C SER A 248 4.01 -6.86 -12.94
N GLY A 249 3.04 -7.44 -12.24
CA GLY A 249 2.15 -8.49 -12.76
C GLY A 249 1.28 -8.08 -13.94
N ILE A 250 1.00 -6.79 -14.12
CA ILE A 250 0.22 -6.29 -15.26
C ILE A 250 1.15 -5.95 -16.42
N PHE A 251 2.05 -4.98 -16.25
CA PHE A 251 2.83 -4.44 -17.37
C PHE A 251 4.03 -5.29 -17.79
N LYS A 252 4.36 -6.35 -17.05
CA LYS A 252 5.30 -7.41 -17.44
C LYS A 252 4.61 -8.65 -18.01
N SER A 253 3.33 -8.59 -18.33
CA SER A 253 2.55 -9.66 -18.97
C SER A 253 2.46 -9.47 -20.49
N GLY A 254 1.98 -10.50 -21.18
CA GLY A 254 1.85 -10.47 -22.64
C GLY A 254 0.76 -9.54 -23.17
N ASP A 255 -0.29 -9.26 -22.39
CA ASP A 255 -1.39 -8.35 -22.74
C ASP A 255 -1.81 -7.55 -21.50
N PRO A 256 -1.12 -6.43 -21.22
CA PRO A 256 -1.36 -5.64 -20.00
C PRO A 256 -2.78 -5.09 -19.87
N ALA A 257 -3.36 -4.56 -20.95
CA ALA A 257 -4.70 -3.96 -20.89
C ALA A 257 -5.78 -5.00 -20.53
N LYS A 258 -5.73 -6.16 -21.19
CA LYS A 258 -6.67 -7.24 -20.95
C LYS A 258 -6.50 -7.85 -19.55
N ARG A 259 -5.25 -8.01 -19.11
CA ARG A 259 -4.93 -8.52 -17.78
C ARG A 259 -5.35 -7.55 -16.68
N ALA A 260 -5.14 -6.27 -16.86
CA ALA A 260 -5.60 -5.23 -15.93
C ALA A 260 -7.11 -5.29 -15.73
N ALA A 261 -7.88 -5.31 -16.81
CA ALA A 261 -9.34 -5.41 -16.76
C ALA A 261 -9.81 -6.72 -16.08
N ALA A 262 -9.14 -7.84 -16.36
CA ALA A 262 -9.45 -9.13 -15.75
C ALA A 262 -9.16 -9.13 -14.24
N ILE A 263 -8.06 -8.56 -13.81
CA ILE A 263 -7.70 -8.45 -12.38
C ILE A 263 -8.68 -7.54 -11.64
N VAL A 264 -9.07 -6.40 -12.22
CA VAL A 264 -10.10 -5.52 -11.63
C VAL A 264 -11.41 -6.29 -11.44
N LYS A 265 -11.85 -7.03 -12.43
CA LYS A 265 -13.10 -7.79 -12.37
C LYS A 265 -13.04 -8.93 -11.35
N ALA A 266 -11.93 -9.66 -11.28
CA ALA A 266 -11.73 -10.70 -10.29
C ALA A 266 -11.60 -10.14 -8.85
N THR A 267 -11.09 -8.92 -8.69
CA THR A 267 -11.04 -8.24 -7.40
C THR A 267 -12.44 -7.82 -6.92
N THR A 268 -13.29 -7.38 -7.83
CA THR A 268 -14.69 -7.00 -7.54
C THR A 268 -15.55 -8.21 -7.23
N PHE A 269 -15.49 -9.25 -8.08
CA PHE A 269 -16.27 -10.48 -7.97
C PHE A 269 -15.43 -11.64 -7.44
N TYR A 270 -14.68 -11.38 -6.38
CA TYR A 270 -13.66 -12.29 -5.86
C TYR A 270 -14.19 -13.61 -5.29
N ASP A 271 -15.44 -13.67 -4.96
CA ASP A 271 -16.16 -14.84 -4.42
C ASP A 271 -17.01 -15.58 -5.48
N ASP A 272 -16.94 -15.17 -6.76
CA ASP A 272 -17.63 -15.79 -7.87
C ASP A 272 -16.65 -16.58 -8.76
N PRO A 273 -16.54 -17.92 -8.62
CA PRO A 273 -15.62 -18.73 -9.39
C PRO A 273 -15.90 -18.71 -10.90
N ASP A 274 -17.16 -18.56 -11.33
CA ASP A 274 -17.53 -18.54 -12.74
C ASP A 274 -17.04 -17.25 -13.40
N VAL A 275 -17.16 -16.12 -12.72
CA VAL A 275 -16.62 -14.84 -13.19
C VAL A 275 -15.09 -14.93 -13.27
N ILE A 276 -14.42 -15.44 -12.21
CA ILE A 276 -12.97 -15.58 -12.17
C ILE A 276 -12.50 -16.49 -13.32
N ALA A 277 -13.13 -17.63 -13.52
CA ALA A 277 -12.81 -18.54 -14.61
C ALA A 277 -13.00 -17.90 -16.00
N LYS A 278 -14.07 -17.13 -16.16
CA LYS A 278 -14.36 -16.42 -17.43
C LYS A 278 -13.29 -15.38 -17.75
N VAL A 279 -12.92 -14.52 -16.79
CA VAL A 279 -11.97 -13.43 -17.03
C VAL A 279 -10.52 -13.91 -17.11
N SER A 280 -10.21 -15.10 -16.63
CA SER A 280 -8.86 -15.69 -16.69
C SER A 280 -8.49 -16.26 -18.05
N ARG A 281 -9.44 -16.32 -19.02
CA ARG A 281 -9.20 -16.93 -20.33
C ARG A 281 -8.50 -15.99 -21.29
N GLY A 282 -7.51 -16.52 -22.01
CA GLY A 282 -6.88 -15.85 -23.12
C GLY A 282 -6.22 -14.53 -22.78
N LEU A 283 -5.55 -14.44 -21.63
CA LEU A 283 -4.88 -13.23 -21.14
C LEU A 283 -3.44 -13.07 -21.68
N GLY A 284 -2.99 -13.99 -22.53
CA GLY A 284 -1.58 -14.07 -22.89
C GLY A 284 -0.72 -14.61 -21.73
N GLU A 285 0.58 -14.51 -21.87
CA GLU A 285 1.51 -15.01 -20.85
C GLU A 285 1.48 -14.12 -19.59
N ALA A 286 1.40 -14.75 -18.43
CA ALA A 286 1.67 -14.08 -17.16
C ALA A 286 3.16 -13.74 -17.07
N MET A 287 3.53 -12.79 -16.20
CA MET A 287 4.95 -12.57 -15.92
C MET A 287 5.57 -13.88 -15.41
N VAL A 288 6.79 -14.18 -15.87
CA VAL A 288 7.49 -15.41 -15.49
C VAL A 288 7.74 -15.48 -13.98
N GLY A 289 8.12 -14.34 -13.40
CA GLY A 289 8.33 -14.22 -11.97
C GLY A 289 9.60 -14.90 -11.46
N ILE A 290 9.74 -14.88 -10.12
CA ILE A 290 10.87 -15.45 -9.39
C ILE A 290 10.31 -16.23 -8.21
N ASN A 291 10.78 -17.47 -8.03
CA ASN A 291 10.44 -18.19 -6.81
C ASN A 291 11.13 -17.53 -5.61
N VAL A 292 10.35 -17.14 -4.60
CA VAL A 292 10.84 -16.43 -3.41
C VAL A 292 11.91 -17.24 -2.66
N ASP A 293 11.80 -18.59 -2.67
CA ASP A 293 12.78 -19.46 -2.02
C ASP A 293 14.18 -19.37 -2.65
N SER A 294 14.27 -18.95 -3.92
CA SER A 294 15.55 -18.73 -4.60
C SER A 294 16.21 -17.38 -4.28
N LEU A 295 15.50 -16.47 -3.60
CA LEU A 295 16.03 -15.17 -3.23
C LEU A 295 16.89 -15.25 -1.96
N PRO A 296 18.14 -14.76 -1.99
CA PRO A 296 18.92 -14.58 -0.78
C PRO A 296 18.17 -13.67 0.21
N GLU A 297 18.36 -13.89 1.50
CA GLU A 297 17.70 -13.11 2.54
C GLU A 297 17.91 -11.60 2.38
N ALA A 298 19.14 -11.19 2.10
CA ALA A 298 19.50 -9.78 1.86
C ALA A 298 18.79 -9.14 0.64
N ALA A 299 18.25 -9.95 -0.28
CA ALA A 299 17.50 -9.47 -1.46
C ALA A 299 15.98 -9.40 -1.21
N ARG A 300 15.51 -9.80 -0.04
CA ARG A 300 14.09 -9.78 0.32
C ARG A 300 13.67 -8.41 0.82
N TYR A 301 12.77 -7.75 0.11
CA TYR A 301 12.28 -6.41 0.47
C TYR A 301 11.44 -6.41 1.74
N ALA A 302 10.70 -7.49 2.00
CA ALA A 302 9.81 -7.59 3.15
C ALA A 302 10.51 -7.43 4.50
N GLN A 303 11.82 -7.65 4.57
CA GLN A 303 12.60 -7.52 5.81
C GLN A 303 13.02 -6.08 6.12
N ARG A 304 12.87 -5.16 5.18
CA ARG A 304 13.26 -3.76 5.36
C ARG A 304 12.25 -3.03 6.24
N GLY A 305 12.73 -2.21 7.17
CA GLY A 305 11.93 -1.28 7.95
C GLY A 305 10.81 -1.93 8.78
N TRP A 306 11.13 -2.99 9.50
CA TRP A 306 10.17 -3.68 10.37
C TRP A 306 9.86 -2.91 11.67
#